data_42c12cf94d7f525540078c094e688b36
#
_entry.id   42c12cf94d7f525540078c094e688b36
#
_cell.length_a   1.000
_cell.length_b   1.000
_cell.length_c   1.000
_cell.angle_alpha   90.00
_cell.angle_beta   90.00
_cell.angle_gamma   90.00
#
_symmetry.space_group_name_H-M   'P 1'
#
loop_
_entity.id
_entity.type
_entity.pdbx_description
1 polymer ?
#
loop_
_entity_poly.entity_id
_entity_poly.type
_entity_poly.pdbx_seq_one_letter_code
_entity_poly.pdbx_strand_id
1 'polypeptide(L)'
;MNLTSANSLLKTLEEPSAANVFILVSSRPHLLPVTILSRCHRLRFNPLPQDRIAAFLETERSLAPAEARVLAASAGGSIGRALDLHRGDYIALRDGILDRVAQGRLDPMGCLALAGHLAGEKENILEALEILKAWFRDLLVFRETGRAETLIHSDRAEDIGRLAASLDGKSLLEAVRVIRRAAEAIERNANKPLTLESMVFTLFADKAHFVEDSRRGPRG
;
A
#
# COMPACT_ATOMS: atom_id res chain seq x y z
N MET A 1 15.13 -11.52 -11.43
CA MET A 1 16.13 -12.51 -11.91
C MET A 1 16.45 -12.15 -13.34
N ASN A 2 17.72 -11.90 -13.70
CA ASN A 2 18.08 -11.61 -15.08
C ASN A 2 18.27 -12.94 -15.89
N LEU A 3 18.28 -12.84 -17.24
CA LEU A 3 18.38 -14.02 -18.12
C LEU A 3 19.65 -14.85 -17.85
N THR A 4 20.76 -14.20 -17.52
CA THR A 4 22.05 -14.85 -17.26
C THR A 4 22.00 -15.72 -15.99
N SER A 5 21.38 -15.21 -14.92
CA SER A 5 21.18 -15.96 -13.67
C SER A 5 20.17 -17.10 -13.84
N ALA A 6 19.18 -16.94 -14.73
CA ALA A 6 18.23 -18.00 -15.04
C ALA A 6 18.93 -19.17 -15.77
N ASN A 7 19.82 -18.86 -16.73
CA ASN A 7 20.53 -19.88 -17.48
C ASN A 7 21.55 -20.68 -16.66
N SER A 8 22.21 -20.04 -15.68
CA SER A 8 23.11 -20.78 -14.77
C SER A 8 22.36 -21.77 -13.87
N LEU A 9 21.13 -21.44 -13.48
CA LEU A 9 20.27 -22.31 -12.68
C LEU A 9 19.76 -23.52 -13.48
N LEU A 10 19.57 -23.39 -14.79
CA LEU A 10 19.07 -24.47 -15.63
C LEU A 10 19.96 -25.71 -15.60
N LYS A 11 21.29 -25.56 -15.70
CA LYS A 11 22.22 -26.69 -15.62
C LYS A 11 22.09 -27.47 -14.33
N THR A 12 21.92 -26.76 -13.20
CA THR A 12 21.76 -27.37 -11.88
C THR A 12 20.39 -28.05 -11.71
N LEU A 13 19.36 -27.54 -12.39
CA LEU A 13 18.03 -28.15 -12.39
C LEU A 13 17.94 -29.36 -13.34
N GLU A 14 18.77 -29.42 -14.39
CA GLU A 14 18.83 -30.52 -15.35
C GLU A 14 19.60 -31.72 -14.79
N GLU A 15 20.67 -31.47 -14.04
CA GLU A 15 21.51 -32.50 -13.45
C GLU A 15 21.64 -32.30 -11.92
N PRO A 16 20.53 -32.43 -11.17
CA PRO A 16 20.58 -32.29 -9.72
C PRO A 16 21.39 -33.44 -9.12
N SER A 17 22.35 -33.12 -8.27
CA SER A 17 22.94 -34.17 -7.44
C SER A 17 21.89 -34.76 -6.49
N ALA A 18 21.92 -36.06 -6.25
CA ALA A 18 20.90 -36.79 -5.48
C ALA A 18 20.63 -36.26 -4.05
N ALA A 19 21.52 -35.39 -3.54
CA ALA A 19 21.43 -34.79 -2.21
C ALA A 19 20.83 -33.39 -2.18
N ASN A 20 20.49 -32.75 -3.35
CA ASN A 20 20.08 -31.36 -3.39
C ASN A 20 18.58 -31.21 -3.64
N VAL A 21 17.93 -30.36 -2.85
CA VAL A 21 16.54 -29.91 -3.04
C VAL A 21 16.57 -28.41 -3.32
N PHE A 22 15.95 -28.00 -4.43
CA PHE A 22 15.83 -26.59 -4.80
C PHE A 22 14.40 -26.11 -4.56
N ILE A 23 14.24 -25.05 -3.76
CA ILE A 23 12.97 -24.41 -3.49
C ILE A 23 13.02 -23.00 -4.10
N LEU A 24 12.22 -22.78 -5.14
CA LEU A 24 12.07 -21.48 -5.81
C LEU A 24 10.80 -20.80 -5.33
N VAL A 25 10.93 -19.64 -4.70
CA VAL A 25 9.79 -18.84 -4.23
C VAL A 25 9.60 -17.63 -5.15
N SER A 26 8.38 -17.45 -5.67
CA SER A 26 8.04 -16.33 -6.53
C SER A 26 6.58 -15.93 -6.39
N SER A 27 6.33 -14.63 -6.27
CA SER A 27 4.99 -14.04 -6.35
C SER A 27 4.50 -13.88 -7.80
N ARG A 28 5.40 -13.99 -8.79
CA ARG A 28 5.12 -13.79 -10.22
C ARG A 28 5.65 -14.98 -11.06
N PRO A 29 5.11 -16.18 -10.87
CA PRO A 29 5.62 -17.37 -11.58
C PRO A 29 5.52 -17.27 -13.10
N HIS A 30 4.56 -16.48 -13.62
CA HIS A 30 4.41 -16.24 -15.06
C HIS A 30 5.57 -15.46 -15.71
N LEU A 31 6.41 -14.79 -14.92
CA LEU A 31 7.61 -14.12 -15.40
C LEU A 31 8.85 -15.01 -15.41
N LEU A 32 8.74 -16.24 -14.90
CA LEU A 32 9.84 -17.20 -14.95
C LEU A 32 9.88 -17.88 -16.33
N PRO A 33 11.10 -18.19 -16.83
CA PRO A 33 11.25 -18.95 -18.07
C PRO A 33 10.50 -20.28 -18.02
N VAL A 34 9.87 -20.65 -19.12
CA VAL A 34 9.14 -21.93 -19.26
C VAL A 34 10.05 -23.12 -18.97
N THR A 35 11.33 -23.02 -19.33
CA THR A 35 12.37 -24.03 -19.07
C THR A 35 12.60 -24.31 -17.59
N ILE A 36 12.48 -23.30 -16.70
CA ILE A 36 12.52 -23.49 -15.24
C ILE A 36 11.21 -24.10 -14.75
N LEU A 37 10.08 -23.55 -15.24
CA LEU A 37 8.76 -24.02 -14.81
C LEU A 37 8.49 -25.49 -15.16
N SER A 38 9.03 -25.98 -16.27
CA SER A 38 8.87 -27.39 -16.70
C SER A 38 9.66 -28.40 -15.85
N ARG A 39 10.67 -27.93 -15.09
CA ARG A 39 11.54 -28.76 -14.25
C ARG A 39 11.21 -28.63 -12.75
N CYS A 40 10.20 -27.82 -12.42
CA CYS A 40 9.79 -27.60 -11.03
C CYS A 40 8.38 -28.12 -10.77
N HIS A 41 8.19 -28.80 -9.65
CA HIS A 41 6.85 -29.07 -9.14
C HIS A 41 6.26 -27.81 -8.53
N ARG A 42 5.07 -27.38 -8.99
CA ARG A 42 4.44 -26.15 -8.51
C ARG A 42 3.57 -26.40 -7.29
N LEU A 43 3.89 -25.71 -6.21
CA LEU A 43 3.03 -25.60 -5.04
C LEU A 43 2.43 -24.21 -4.98
N ARG A 44 1.11 -24.12 -5.02
CA ARG A 44 0.39 -22.85 -4.92
C ARG A 44 -0.02 -22.60 -3.48
N PHE A 45 0.41 -21.48 -2.93
CA PHE A 45 -0.05 -20.97 -1.65
C PHE A 45 -1.12 -19.90 -1.89
N ASN A 46 -2.34 -20.14 -1.43
CA ASN A 46 -3.41 -19.18 -1.49
C ASN A 46 -3.38 -18.23 -0.29
N PRO A 47 -3.84 -16.98 -0.44
CA PRO A 47 -4.01 -16.07 0.70
C PRO A 47 -4.91 -16.71 1.77
N LEU A 48 -4.53 -16.52 3.03
CA LEU A 48 -5.35 -16.96 4.16
C LEU A 48 -6.52 -15.98 4.37
N PRO A 49 -7.68 -16.47 4.84
CA PRO A 49 -8.76 -15.62 5.31
C PRO A 49 -8.32 -14.69 6.43
N GLN A 50 -8.81 -13.45 6.42
CA GLN A 50 -8.44 -12.44 7.42
C GLN A 50 -8.71 -12.90 8.86
N ASP A 51 -9.87 -13.56 9.10
CA ASP A 51 -10.23 -14.07 10.41
C ASP A 51 -9.22 -15.08 10.96
N ARG A 52 -8.61 -15.90 10.08
CA ARG A 52 -7.57 -16.85 10.47
C ARG A 52 -6.28 -16.14 10.91
N ILE A 53 -5.92 -15.06 10.21
CA ILE A 53 -4.74 -14.27 10.55
C ILE A 53 -5.00 -13.49 11.85
N ALA A 54 -6.18 -12.88 12.01
CA ALA A 54 -6.55 -12.19 13.23
C ALA A 54 -6.51 -13.12 14.44
N ALA A 55 -7.16 -14.30 14.36
CA ALA A 55 -7.14 -15.30 15.43
C ALA A 55 -5.71 -15.76 15.78
N PHE A 56 -4.84 -15.93 14.77
CA PHE A 56 -3.43 -16.26 14.99
C PHE A 56 -2.72 -15.14 15.78
N LEU A 57 -2.92 -13.86 15.41
CA LEU A 57 -2.30 -12.73 16.09
C LEU A 57 -2.80 -12.58 17.53
N GLU A 58 -4.09 -12.78 17.77
CA GLU A 58 -4.69 -12.75 19.12
C GLU A 58 -4.11 -13.85 20.00
N THR A 59 -4.02 -15.09 19.50
CA THR A 59 -3.59 -16.25 20.26
C THR A 59 -2.08 -16.29 20.46
N GLU A 60 -1.31 -16.14 19.37
CA GLU A 60 0.13 -16.37 19.38
C GLU A 60 0.94 -15.11 19.72
N ARG A 61 0.33 -13.92 19.64
CA ARG A 61 0.97 -12.63 19.92
C ARG A 61 0.28 -11.83 21.00
N SER A 62 -0.83 -12.32 21.54
CA SER A 62 -1.61 -11.67 22.59
C SER A 62 -2.05 -10.24 22.20
N LEU A 63 -2.30 -10.00 20.90
CA LEU A 63 -2.74 -8.71 20.41
C LEU A 63 -4.22 -8.46 20.76
N ALA A 64 -4.56 -7.18 20.96
CA ALA A 64 -5.95 -6.79 21.11
C ALA A 64 -6.75 -7.12 19.84
N PRO A 65 -8.02 -7.56 19.92
CA PRO A 65 -8.82 -7.97 18.77
C PRO A 65 -8.96 -6.88 17.70
N ALA A 66 -8.99 -5.60 18.09
CA ALA A 66 -9.06 -4.48 17.14
C ALA A 66 -7.76 -4.37 16.32
N GLU A 67 -6.61 -4.42 16.99
CA GLU A 67 -5.29 -4.37 16.36
C GLU A 67 -5.06 -5.58 15.44
N ALA A 68 -5.37 -6.78 15.93
CA ALA A 68 -5.23 -8.02 15.16
C ALA A 68 -6.04 -7.98 13.85
N ARG A 69 -7.26 -7.42 13.88
CA ARG A 69 -8.11 -7.26 12.68
C ARG A 69 -7.51 -6.30 11.66
N VAL A 70 -7.02 -5.14 12.12
CA VAL A 70 -6.38 -4.16 11.22
C VAL A 70 -5.14 -4.76 10.55
N LEU A 71 -4.26 -5.40 11.33
CA LEU A 71 -3.06 -6.05 10.79
C LEU A 71 -3.41 -7.18 9.81
N ALA A 72 -4.40 -8.00 10.14
CA ALA A 72 -4.87 -9.08 9.27
C ALA A 72 -5.44 -8.57 7.95
N ALA A 73 -6.22 -7.47 7.99
CA ALA A 73 -6.78 -6.84 6.80
C ALA A 73 -5.67 -6.24 5.90
N SER A 74 -4.65 -5.64 6.50
CA SER A 74 -3.52 -5.02 5.80
C SER A 74 -2.50 -6.04 5.28
N ALA A 75 -2.50 -7.27 5.79
CA ALA A 75 -1.52 -8.31 5.47
C ALA A 75 -1.75 -9.03 4.14
N GLY A 76 -2.86 -8.80 3.45
CA GLY A 76 -3.14 -9.41 2.15
C GLY A 76 -3.16 -10.95 2.16
N GLY A 77 -3.54 -11.56 3.28
CA GLY A 77 -3.63 -13.01 3.42
C GLY A 77 -2.31 -13.71 3.81
N SER A 78 -1.29 -12.96 4.27
CA SER A 78 0.01 -13.49 4.67
C SER A 78 0.25 -13.30 6.17
N ILE A 79 0.42 -14.38 6.92
CA ILE A 79 0.84 -14.32 8.34
C ILE A 79 2.20 -13.66 8.49
N GLY A 80 3.17 -14.00 7.61
CA GLY A 80 4.50 -13.38 7.64
C GLY A 80 4.41 -11.86 7.52
N ARG A 81 3.62 -11.37 6.55
CA ARG A 81 3.38 -9.94 6.38
C ARG A 81 2.72 -9.32 7.62
N ALA A 82 1.72 -9.98 8.21
CA ALA A 82 1.06 -9.49 9.43
C ALA A 82 2.04 -9.34 10.60
N LEU A 83 2.96 -10.28 10.76
CA LEU A 83 4.02 -10.23 11.76
C LEU A 83 5.04 -9.11 11.48
N ASP A 84 5.37 -8.87 10.21
CA ASP A 84 6.28 -7.78 9.83
C ASP A 84 5.65 -6.41 10.09
N LEU A 85 4.36 -6.24 9.76
CA LEU A 85 3.59 -5.03 10.06
C LEU A 85 3.55 -4.76 11.58
N HIS A 86 3.29 -5.79 12.38
CA HIS A 86 3.29 -5.64 13.83
C HIS A 86 4.66 -5.22 14.39
N ARG A 87 5.76 -5.83 13.92
CA ARG A 87 7.12 -5.46 14.35
C ARG A 87 7.52 -4.04 13.91
N GLY A 88 7.00 -3.58 12.77
CA GLY A 88 7.28 -2.26 12.21
C GLY A 88 6.42 -1.14 12.76
N ASP A 89 5.66 -1.38 13.84
CA ASP A 89 4.75 -0.39 14.44
C ASP A 89 3.77 0.23 13.44
N TYR A 90 3.24 -0.63 12.56
CA TYR A 90 2.32 -0.23 11.50
C TYR A 90 1.12 0.57 12.01
N ILE A 91 0.59 0.25 13.20
CA ILE A 91 -0.60 0.92 13.74
C ILE A 91 -0.30 2.40 13.99
N ALA A 92 0.83 2.73 14.62
CA ALA A 92 1.21 4.12 14.87
C ALA A 92 1.48 4.87 13.55
N LEU A 93 2.18 4.26 12.61
CA LEU A 93 2.41 4.83 11.27
C LEU A 93 1.08 5.11 10.57
N ARG A 94 0.17 4.12 10.55
CA ARG A 94 -1.15 4.23 9.95
C ARG A 94 -1.96 5.36 10.57
N ASP A 95 -2.09 5.37 11.89
CA ASP A 95 -2.89 6.36 12.59
C ASP A 95 -2.33 7.76 12.40
N GLY A 96 -1.01 7.91 12.45
CA GLY A 96 -0.35 9.19 12.15
C GLY A 96 -0.66 9.73 10.74
N ILE A 97 -0.84 8.86 9.76
CA ILE A 97 -1.24 9.25 8.39
C ILE A 97 -2.74 9.52 8.32
N LEU A 98 -3.56 8.57 8.82
CA LEU A 98 -5.02 8.64 8.69
C LEU A 98 -5.62 9.84 9.43
N ASP A 99 -5.12 10.20 10.61
CA ASP A 99 -5.58 11.37 11.36
C ASP A 99 -5.39 12.68 10.58
N ARG A 100 -4.36 12.76 9.73
CA ARG A 100 -4.12 13.92 8.87
C ARG A 100 -5.03 13.95 7.65
N VAL A 101 -5.31 12.80 7.05
CA VAL A 101 -6.08 12.74 5.79
C VAL A 101 -7.58 12.56 6.02
N ALA A 102 -8.02 12.18 7.23
CA ALA A 102 -9.43 12.03 7.58
C ALA A 102 -10.23 13.35 7.51
N GLN A 103 -9.56 14.50 7.52
CA GLN A 103 -10.18 15.81 7.34
C GLN A 103 -10.57 16.08 5.87
N GLY A 104 -10.01 15.31 4.94
CA GLY A 104 -10.26 15.45 3.50
C GLY A 104 -9.30 16.42 2.84
N ARG A 105 -9.80 17.58 2.37
CA ARG A 105 -8.97 18.60 1.72
C ARG A 105 -8.04 19.28 2.73
N LEU A 106 -6.83 19.60 2.27
CA LEU A 106 -5.81 20.27 3.07
C LEU A 106 -5.48 21.63 2.42
N ASP A 107 -5.19 22.61 3.25
CA ASP A 107 -4.57 23.85 2.80
C ASP A 107 -3.11 23.60 2.36
N PRO A 108 -2.44 24.55 1.71
CA PRO A 108 -1.07 24.37 1.24
C PRO A 108 -0.08 23.98 2.35
N MET A 109 -0.25 24.54 3.56
CA MET A 109 0.62 24.22 4.70
C MET A 109 0.37 22.79 5.20
N GLY A 110 -0.89 22.35 5.25
CA GLY A 110 -1.28 20.98 5.56
C GLY A 110 -0.72 19.98 4.55
N CYS A 111 -0.73 20.32 3.25
CA CYS A 111 -0.11 19.51 2.21
C CYS A 111 1.41 19.36 2.43
N LEU A 112 2.11 20.46 2.70
CA LEU A 112 3.55 20.43 3.00
C LEU A 112 3.85 19.64 4.27
N ALA A 113 3.04 19.82 5.31
CA ALA A 113 3.19 19.09 6.58
C ALA A 113 3.00 17.58 6.37
N LEU A 114 1.98 17.16 5.61
CA LEU A 114 1.77 15.75 5.27
C LEU A 114 2.92 15.19 4.42
N ALA A 115 3.35 15.91 3.38
CA ALA A 115 4.47 15.49 2.55
C ALA A 115 5.76 15.35 3.36
N GLY A 116 6.04 16.31 4.25
CA GLY A 116 7.18 16.26 5.18
C GLY A 116 7.11 15.09 6.16
N HIS A 117 5.92 14.78 6.68
CA HIS A 117 5.70 13.61 7.53
C HIS A 117 6.00 12.31 6.77
N LEU A 118 5.45 12.13 5.56
CA LEU A 118 5.73 10.97 4.73
C LEU A 118 7.21 10.85 4.35
N ALA A 119 7.89 11.97 4.07
CA ALA A 119 9.32 11.98 3.77
C ALA A 119 10.19 11.62 4.98
N GLY A 120 9.71 11.91 6.19
CA GLY A 120 10.34 11.53 7.47
C GLY A 120 10.40 10.02 7.71
N GLU A 121 9.46 9.28 7.13
CA GLU A 121 9.35 7.81 7.22
C GLU A 121 10.36 7.08 6.30
N LYS A 122 11.64 7.44 6.38
CA LYS A 122 12.70 7.08 5.41
C LYS A 122 12.69 5.62 4.97
N GLU A 123 12.53 4.68 5.90
CA GLU A 123 12.52 3.24 5.64
C GLU A 123 11.11 2.73 5.32
N ASN A 124 10.07 3.44 5.75
CA ASN A 124 8.67 3.02 5.66
C ASN A 124 7.86 3.81 4.62
N ILE A 125 8.52 4.60 3.75
CA ILE A 125 7.82 5.43 2.73
C ILE A 125 6.85 4.58 1.88
N LEU A 126 7.29 3.43 1.38
CA LEU A 126 6.43 2.57 0.56
C LEU A 126 5.26 2.01 1.37
N GLU A 127 5.47 1.69 2.64
CA GLU A 127 4.40 1.29 3.55
C GLU A 127 3.39 2.42 3.78
N ALA A 128 3.87 3.64 3.99
CA ALA A 128 3.02 4.83 4.12
C ALA A 128 2.17 5.07 2.86
N LEU A 129 2.73 4.84 1.67
CA LEU A 129 1.99 4.91 0.41
C LEU A 129 0.97 3.78 0.25
N GLU A 130 1.26 2.57 0.73
CA GLU A 130 0.29 1.47 0.77
C GLU A 130 -0.88 1.80 1.72
N ILE A 131 -0.63 2.44 2.87
CA ILE A 131 -1.68 2.92 3.78
C ILE A 131 -2.58 3.94 3.08
N LEU A 132 -2.01 4.95 2.43
CA LEU A 132 -2.78 5.93 1.66
C LEU A 132 -3.58 5.29 0.53
N LYS A 133 -2.99 4.35 -0.20
CA LYS A 133 -3.67 3.61 -1.26
C LYS A 133 -4.85 2.80 -0.72
N ALA A 134 -4.69 2.13 0.42
CA ALA A 134 -5.74 1.39 1.09
C ALA A 134 -6.87 2.32 1.55
N TRP A 135 -6.55 3.52 2.05
CA TRP A 135 -7.52 4.55 2.43
C TRP A 135 -8.40 4.96 1.25
N PHE A 136 -7.81 5.33 0.12
CA PHE A 136 -8.57 5.71 -1.07
C PHE A 136 -9.36 4.54 -1.68
N ARG A 137 -8.83 3.32 -1.58
CA ARG A 137 -9.57 2.10 -1.94
C ARG A 137 -10.78 1.94 -1.04
N ASP A 138 -10.65 2.13 0.26
CA ASP A 138 -11.75 2.00 1.21
C ASP A 138 -12.84 3.06 0.98
N LEU A 139 -12.46 4.31 0.69
CA LEU A 139 -13.40 5.36 0.28
C LEU A 139 -14.21 4.94 -0.97
N LEU A 140 -13.54 4.37 -1.98
CA LEU A 140 -14.21 3.90 -3.19
C LEU A 140 -15.13 2.71 -2.90
N VAL A 141 -14.66 1.71 -2.15
CA VAL A 141 -15.44 0.52 -1.80
C VAL A 141 -16.67 0.90 -0.98
N PHE A 142 -16.51 1.77 0.01
CA PHE A 142 -17.65 2.20 0.82
C PHE A 142 -18.66 2.99 -0.01
N ARG A 143 -18.20 3.88 -0.89
CA ARG A 143 -19.06 4.63 -1.82
C ARG A 143 -19.93 3.71 -2.68
N GLU A 144 -19.33 2.63 -3.20
CA GLU A 144 -20.02 1.71 -4.13
C GLU A 144 -20.88 0.66 -3.40
N THR A 145 -20.52 0.28 -2.17
CA THR A 145 -21.15 -0.85 -1.48
C THR A 145 -21.93 -0.48 -0.22
N GLY A 146 -21.56 0.62 0.43
CA GLY A 146 -22.08 1.01 1.75
C GLY A 146 -21.65 0.07 2.89
N ARG A 147 -20.74 -0.87 2.65
CA ARG A 147 -20.40 -1.94 3.59
C ARG A 147 -19.11 -1.68 4.33
N ALA A 148 -19.20 -1.43 5.64
CA ALA A 148 -18.05 -1.20 6.50
C ALA A 148 -17.21 -2.47 6.74
N GLU A 149 -17.81 -3.65 6.72
CA GLU A 149 -17.14 -4.94 6.93
C GLU A 149 -16.14 -5.31 5.82
N THR A 150 -16.21 -4.65 4.66
CA THR A 150 -15.29 -4.89 3.53
C THR A 150 -14.08 -3.98 3.52
N LEU A 151 -14.00 -3.05 4.47
CA LEU A 151 -12.94 -2.07 4.59
C LEU A 151 -11.70 -2.66 5.26
N ILE A 152 -10.53 -2.24 4.82
CA ILE A 152 -9.26 -2.51 5.49
C ILE A 152 -9.20 -1.72 6.80
N HIS A 153 -9.61 -0.44 6.75
CA HIS A 153 -9.66 0.46 7.90
C HIS A 153 -11.10 0.52 8.47
N SER A 154 -11.68 -0.64 8.83
CA SER A 154 -13.05 -0.73 9.33
C SER A 154 -13.29 0.02 10.65
N ASP A 155 -12.24 0.23 11.43
CA ASP A 155 -12.21 1.05 12.63
C ASP A 155 -12.35 2.57 12.36
N ARG A 156 -12.18 2.99 11.09
CA ARG A 156 -12.34 4.37 10.61
C ARG A 156 -13.58 4.54 9.70
N ALA A 157 -14.57 3.66 9.84
CA ALA A 157 -15.75 3.63 8.95
C ALA A 157 -16.55 4.93 8.93
N GLU A 158 -16.61 5.67 10.05
CA GLU A 158 -17.30 6.98 10.13
C GLU A 158 -16.61 8.03 9.25
N ASP A 159 -15.29 8.16 9.36
CA ASP A 159 -14.51 9.10 8.55
C ASP A 159 -14.60 8.74 7.06
N ILE A 160 -14.49 7.43 6.76
CA ILE A 160 -14.63 6.92 5.40
C ILE A 160 -16.01 7.24 4.84
N GLY A 161 -17.08 7.00 5.60
CA GLY A 161 -18.46 7.28 5.17
C GLY A 161 -18.68 8.75 4.86
N ARG A 162 -18.20 9.63 5.74
CA ARG A 162 -18.30 11.08 5.58
C ARG A 162 -17.56 11.57 4.32
N LEU A 163 -16.34 11.12 4.10
CA LEU A 163 -15.52 11.53 2.95
C LEU A 163 -16.01 10.89 1.63
N ALA A 164 -16.41 9.64 1.65
CA ALA A 164 -16.91 8.94 0.47
C ALA A 164 -18.16 9.61 -0.13
N ALA A 165 -18.99 10.23 0.70
CA ALA A 165 -20.15 10.99 0.26
C ALA A 165 -19.80 12.27 -0.52
N SER A 166 -18.64 12.88 -0.24
CA SER A 166 -18.20 14.15 -0.85
C SER A 166 -17.31 14.01 -2.08
N LEU A 167 -16.77 12.81 -2.34
CA LEU A 167 -15.82 12.55 -3.42
C LEU A 167 -16.48 11.69 -4.51
N ASP A 168 -16.19 11.96 -5.78
CA ASP A 168 -16.65 11.14 -6.88
C ASP A 168 -15.74 9.93 -7.15
N GLY A 169 -16.31 8.85 -7.72
CA GLY A 169 -15.58 7.60 -7.94
C GLY A 169 -14.39 7.74 -8.92
N LYS A 170 -14.45 8.68 -9.88
CA LYS A 170 -13.34 8.91 -10.83
C LYS A 170 -12.16 9.54 -10.11
N SER A 171 -12.42 10.54 -9.25
CA SER A 171 -11.38 11.17 -8.42
C SER A 171 -10.73 10.16 -7.48
N LEU A 172 -11.50 9.25 -6.86
CA LEU A 172 -10.96 8.20 -6.00
C LEU A 172 -10.08 7.20 -6.77
N LEU A 173 -10.50 6.78 -7.98
CA LEU A 173 -9.68 5.94 -8.85
C LEU A 173 -8.38 6.64 -9.29
N GLU A 174 -8.46 7.93 -9.62
CA GLU A 174 -7.25 8.67 -10.00
C GLU A 174 -6.31 8.84 -8.81
N ALA A 175 -6.83 9.06 -7.60
CA ALA A 175 -6.01 9.10 -6.39
C ALA A 175 -5.19 7.83 -6.20
N VAL A 176 -5.80 6.65 -6.36
CA VAL A 176 -5.08 5.37 -6.30
C VAL A 176 -3.98 5.29 -7.37
N ARG A 177 -4.23 5.79 -8.59
CA ARG A 177 -3.23 5.81 -9.66
C ARG A 177 -2.06 6.77 -9.37
N VAL A 178 -2.37 7.94 -8.81
CA VAL A 178 -1.36 8.95 -8.42
C VAL A 178 -0.42 8.36 -7.36
N ILE A 179 -0.97 7.73 -6.31
CA ILE A 179 -0.18 7.09 -5.27
C ILE A 179 0.70 5.98 -5.84
N ARG A 180 0.15 5.13 -6.71
CA ARG A 180 0.92 4.06 -7.36
C ARG A 180 2.08 4.61 -8.19
N ARG A 181 1.86 5.67 -8.99
CA ARG A 181 2.92 6.31 -9.77
C ARG A 181 4.03 6.88 -8.86
N ALA A 182 3.65 7.48 -7.73
CA ALA A 182 4.62 7.98 -6.76
C ALA A 182 5.47 6.84 -6.17
N ALA A 183 4.85 5.72 -5.79
CA ALA A 183 5.56 4.54 -5.31
C ALA A 183 6.53 3.98 -6.37
N GLU A 184 6.08 3.80 -7.61
CA GLU A 184 6.92 3.34 -8.73
C GLU A 184 8.09 4.30 -9.01
N ALA A 185 7.89 5.61 -8.88
CA ALA A 185 8.95 6.59 -9.06
C ALA A 185 10.01 6.49 -7.93
N ILE A 186 9.57 6.35 -6.69
CA ILE A 186 10.44 6.17 -5.52
C ILE A 186 11.26 4.88 -5.62
N GLU A 187 10.65 3.78 -6.04
CA GLU A 187 11.35 2.51 -6.30
C GLU A 187 12.42 2.64 -7.39
N ARG A 188 12.23 3.57 -8.33
CA ARG A 188 13.23 3.91 -9.37
C ARG A 188 14.19 5.02 -8.96
N ASN A 189 14.33 5.28 -7.66
CA ASN A 189 15.23 6.28 -7.08
C ASN A 189 14.93 7.73 -7.48
N ALA A 190 13.66 8.09 -7.75
CA ALA A 190 13.27 9.50 -7.90
C ALA A 190 13.50 10.29 -6.61
N ASN A 191 13.56 11.62 -6.72
CA ASN A 191 13.65 12.51 -5.56
C ASN A 191 12.43 12.33 -4.66
N LYS A 192 12.62 11.68 -3.51
CA LYS A 192 11.54 11.31 -2.59
C LYS A 192 10.72 12.52 -2.11
N PRO A 193 11.31 13.57 -1.53
CA PRO A 193 10.56 14.76 -1.09
C PRO A 193 9.70 15.36 -2.19
N LEU A 194 10.28 15.66 -3.34
CA LEU A 194 9.56 16.27 -4.46
C LEU A 194 8.42 15.38 -5.00
N THR A 195 8.65 14.06 -5.06
CA THR A 195 7.63 13.10 -5.50
C THR A 195 6.45 13.08 -4.52
N LEU A 196 6.73 13.09 -3.21
CA LEU A 196 5.70 13.09 -2.17
C LEU A 196 4.94 14.42 -2.14
N GLU A 197 5.61 15.55 -2.24
CA GLU A 197 4.97 16.85 -2.33
C GLU A 197 4.02 16.92 -3.53
N SER A 198 4.50 16.59 -4.73
CA SER A 198 3.68 16.58 -5.95
C SER A 198 2.46 15.67 -5.81
N MET A 199 2.64 14.49 -5.23
CA MET A 199 1.56 13.54 -4.97
C MET A 199 0.53 14.12 -3.98
N VAL A 200 0.97 14.62 -2.84
CA VAL A 200 0.09 15.15 -1.78
C VAL A 200 -0.70 16.34 -2.28
N PHE A 201 -0.06 17.29 -2.96
CA PHE A 201 -0.78 18.43 -3.56
C PHE A 201 -1.82 17.98 -4.60
N THR A 202 -1.50 16.98 -5.41
CA THR A 202 -2.47 16.44 -6.38
C THR A 202 -3.69 15.81 -5.70
N LEU A 203 -3.50 15.15 -4.55
CA LEU A 203 -4.54 14.42 -3.84
C LEU A 203 -5.41 15.31 -2.95
N PHE A 204 -4.82 16.27 -2.25
CA PHE A 204 -5.45 16.94 -1.11
C PHE A 204 -5.59 18.45 -1.26
N ALA A 205 -4.82 19.11 -2.16
CA ALA A 205 -4.90 20.56 -2.26
C ALA A 205 -6.29 21.03 -2.69
N ASP A 206 -6.78 22.06 -2.02
CA ASP A 206 -8.01 22.72 -2.42
C ASP A 206 -7.77 23.51 -3.73
N LYS A 207 -8.39 23.07 -4.81
CA LYS A 207 -8.25 23.70 -6.13
C LYS A 207 -8.77 25.14 -6.17
N ALA A 208 -9.53 25.56 -5.17
CA ALA A 208 -10.06 26.92 -5.10
C ALA A 208 -8.96 27.97 -4.84
N HIS A 209 -7.90 27.64 -4.11
CA HIS A 209 -6.80 28.56 -3.83
C HIS A 209 -5.87 28.84 -5.02
N PHE A 210 -5.76 27.92 -5.96
CA PHE A 210 -4.92 28.11 -7.16
C PHE A 210 -5.56 29.00 -8.23
N VAL A 211 -6.88 29.22 -8.19
CA VAL A 211 -7.60 30.02 -9.19
C VAL A 211 -7.61 31.53 -8.84
N GLU A 212 -7.51 31.88 -7.55
CA GLU A 212 -7.52 33.31 -7.15
C GLU A 212 -6.21 34.06 -7.45
N ASP A 213 -5.05 33.38 -7.36
CA ASP A 213 -3.75 34.02 -7.58
C ASP A 213 -3.46 34.29 -9.07
N SER A 214 -4.07 33.48 -9.97
CA SER A 214 -3.97 33.70 -11.42
C SER A 214 -4.81 34.88 -11.93
N ARG A 215 -5.71 35.46 -11.12
CA ARG A 215 -6.54 36.62 -11.46
C ARG A 215 -6.01 37.95 -10.95
N ARG A 216 -4.97 37.95 -10.12
CA ARG A 216 -4.23 39.14 -9.74
C ARG A 216 -3.09 39.34 -10.72
N GLY A 217 -3.42 39.82 -11.93
CA GLY A 217 -2.42 40.35 -12.84
C GLY A 217 -1.65 41.53 -12.21
N PRO A 218 -0.44 41.81 -12.68
CA PRO A 218 0.39 42.88 -12.12
C PRO A 218 -0.37 44.21 -12.17
N ARG A 219 -0.56 44.85 -11.01
CA ARG A 219 -1.02 46.21 -10.94
C ARG A 219 0.11 47.06 -11.47
N GLY A 220 -0.13 47.67 -12.66
CA GLY A 220 0.70 48.69 -13.24
C GLY A 220 0.77 49.95 -12.36
#